data_dbdd251fe6fd0f11c0da5c369dcc09c3
#
_entry.id   dbdd251fe6fd0f11c0da5c369dcc09c3
#
_cell.length_a   1.000
_cell.length_b   1.000
_cell.length_c   1.000
_cell.angle_alpha   90.00
_cell.angle_beta   90.00
_cell.angle_gamma   90.00
#
_symmetry.space_group_name_H-M   'P 1'
#
loop_
_entity.id
_entity.type
_entity.pdbx_description
1 polymer ?
#
loop_
_entity_poly.entity_id
_entity_poly.type
_entity_poly.pdbx_seq_one_letter_code
_entity_poly.pdbx_strand_id
1 'polypeptide(L)'
;MKRHWIKKTLAVMLTLAMLSVTLSGCSVAERRTGSQNGKLFIVATIFPQYDFARRIAGDKADVKMLLKPGMEAHSYEPSPKDIIDISKCDLFLNVGGESESWLASVLASADNPGMKIVSAMDCVDVIEEETSEGMQSREHHHEHGHEAESDSDHSHEEEEEEEEYDEHVWTSPVNAIAIVNAINAALCEADPGNAEYYCANTQEYVAELMELDNLFREAVAGAKRNLIIFGDRFPLLYFVREYGLDYYAAFPGCAAETEPSAATVAFLINTVKREKVPVVFYIELSNHKVADAIAESAGTPTAQFNTCHNISARDFAAGESYLSLMRANVDILREALN
;
A
#
# COMPACT_ATOMS: atom_id res chain seq x y z
N MET A 1 44.52 -9.53 68.04
CA MET A 1 43.72 -10.46 67.24
C MET A 1 42.54 -9.84 66.48
N LYS A 2 41.80 -8.85 67.00
CA LYS A 2 40.64 -8.23 66.35
C LYS A 2 40.93 -7.44 65.04
N ARG A 3 42.13 -6.84 64.90
CA ARG A 3 42.47 -6.00 63.70
C ARG A 3 42.80 -6.80 62.44
N HIS A 4 43.18 -8.07 62.57
CA HIS A 4 43.48 -8.94 61.44
C HIS A 4 42.20 -9.56 60.83
N TRP A 5 41.17 -9.75 61.62
CA TRP A 5 39.88 -10.32 61.23
C TRP A 5 39.09 -9.29 60.41
N ILE A 6 39.10 -8.03 60.85
CA ILE A 6 38.41 -6.93 60.13
C ILE A 6 39.01 -6.71 58.71
N LYS A 7 40.33 -6.85 58.58
CA LYS A 7 40.97 -6.72 57.24
C LYS A 7 40.63 -7.89 56.29
N LYS A 8 40.47 -9.09 56.83
CA LYS A 8 40.06 -10.25 56.04
C LYS A 8 38.57 -10.20 55.60
N THR A 9 37.69 -9.75 56.49
CA THR A 9 36.26 -9.56 56.13
C THR A 9 36.07 -8.40 55.16
N LEU A 10 36.85 -7.31 55.25
CA LEU A 10 36.77 -6.19 54.28
C LEU A 10 37.30 -6.62 52.89
N ALA A 11 38.35 -7.46 52.84
CA ALA A 11 38.90 -7.98 51.59
C ALA A 11 37.94 -8.94 50.88
N VAL A 12 37.23 -9.80 51.65
CA VAL A 12 36.22 -10.72 51.11
C VAL A 12 34.97 -9.99 50.63
N MET A 13 34.54 -8.92 51.29
CA MET A 13 33.41 -8.10 50.83
C MET A 13 33.81 -7.29 49.54
N LEU A 14 35.03 -6.83 49.44
CA LEU A 14 35.51 -6.10 48.27
C LEU A 14 35.63 -7.02 47.03
N THR A 15 36.04 -8.29 47.23
CA THR A 15 36.11 -9.27 46.14
C THR A 15 34.71 -9.78 45.73
N LEU A 16 33.74 -9.90 46.65
CA LEU A 16 32.36 -10.20 46.31
C LEU A 16 31.67 -9.05 45.57
N ALA A 17 31.97 -7.79 45.92
CA ALA A 17 31.43 -6.61 45.23
C ALA A 17 32.02 -6.45 43.83
N MET A 18 33.27 -6.85 43.57
CA MET A 18 33.84 -6.87 42.22
C MET A 18 33.30 -8.02 41.34
N LEU A 19 32.89 -9.14 41.92
CA LEU A 19 32.33 -10.28 41.20
C LEU A 19 30.88 -10.04 40.76
N SER A 20 30.14 -9.17 41.45
CA SER A 20 28.76 -8.83 41.11
C SER A 20 28.61 -7.82 39.94
N VAL A 21 29.67 -7.12 39.56
CA VAL A 21 29.67 -6.16 38.43
C VAL A 21 29.88 -6.83 37.08
N THR A 22 30.35 -8.08 37.02
CA THR A 22 30.63 -8.78 35.75
C THR A 22 29.45 -9.62 35.23
N LEU A 23 28.30 -9.65 35.94
CA LEU A 23 27.10 -10.40 35.51
C LEU A 23 25.98 -9.54 34.93
N SER A 24 26.22 -8.22 34.72
CA SER A 24 25.39 -7.43 33.85
C SER A 24 25.85 -7.65 32.41
N GLY A 25 25.85 -8.90 31.96
CA GLY A 25 25.91 -9.24 30.58
C GLY A 25 24.65 -8.71 29.93
N CYS A 26 24.72 -7.56 29.22
CA CYS A 26 23.78 -7.26 28.20
C CYS A 26 23.70 -8.50 27.30
N SER A 27 22.62 -9.25 27.37
CA SER A 27 22.23 -10.13 26.29
C SER A 27 21.95 -9.23 25.09
N VAL A 28 22.99 -8.94 24.32
CA VAL A 28 22.81 -8.50 22.94
C VAL A 28 22.12 -9.69 22.29
N ALA A 29 20.79 -9.63 22.19
CA ALA A 29 20.08 -10.55 21.33
C ALA A 29 20.79 -10.47 19.97
N GLU A 30 21.37 -11.58 19.52
CA GLU A 30 21.92 -11.69 18.20
C GLU A 30 20.80 -11.29 17.23
N ARG A 31 20.83 -10.04 16.71
CA ARG A 31 19.95 -9.63 15.63
C ARG A 31 20.18 -10.59 14.49
N ARG A 32 19.22 -11.45 14.22
CA ARG A 32 19.15 -12.23 12.98
C ARG A 32 18.69 -11.28 11.86
N THR A 33 19.54 -10.31 11.51
CA THR A 33 19.27 -9.41 10.40
C THR A 33 19.56 -10.12 9.09
N GLY A 34 18.63 -10.04 8.16
CA GLY A 34 18.85 -10.48 6.78
C GLY A 34 19.87 -9.62 6.05
N SER A 35 20.26 -8.48 6.60
CA SER A 35 21.25 -7.56 6.06
C SER A 35 22.69 -8.03 6.33
N GLN A 36 23.53 -8.05 5.29
CA GLN A 36 24.93 -8.45 5.38
C GLN A 36 25.85 -7.35 5.93
N ASN A 37 25.39 -6.10 6.10
CA ASN A 37 26.22 -4.93 6.41
C ASN A 37 25.83 -4.18 7.69
N GLY A 38 25.01 -4.77 8.58
CA GLY A 38 24.54 -4.09 9.80
C GLY A 38 23.47 -3.02 9.57
N LYS A 39 22.92 -2.91 8.35
CA LYS A 39 21.77 -2.09 8.01
C LYS A 39 20.47 -2.82 8.38
N LEU A 40 19.35 -2.11 8.47
CA LEU A 40 18.05 -2.75 8.51
C LEU A 40 17.73 -3.42 7.16
N PHE A 41 17.06 -4.57 7.21
CA PHE A 41 16.48 -5.19 6.04
C PHE A 41 14.96 -5.02 6.06
N ILE A 42 14.44 -4.32 5.05
CA ILE A 42 13.02 -3.98 4.92
C ILE A 42 12.46 -4.72 3.71
N VAL A 43 11.30 -5.34 3.88
CA VAL A 43 10.57 -5.95 2.78
C VAL A 43 9.22 -5.25 2.66
N ALA A 44 8.90 -4.76 1.46
CA ALA A 44 7.61 -4.15 1.13
C ALA A 44 6.92 -4.99 0.05
N THR A 45 5.60 -5.14 0.15
CA THR A 45 4.84 -5.92 -0.82
C THR A 45 4.75 -5.21 -2.16
N ILE A 46 4.36 -3.93 -2.16
CA ILE A 46 4.10 -3.13 -3.35
C ILE A 46 4.93 -1.83 -3.41
N PHE A 47 4.83 -1.12 -4.53
CA PHE A 47 5.66 0.04 -4.82
C PHE A 47 5.52 1.22 -3.84
N PRO A 48 4.32 1.67 -3.40
CA PRO A 48 4.23 2.83 -2.50
C PRO A 48 5.02 2.64 -1.20
N GLN A 49 4.81 1.52 -0.51
CA GLN A 49 5.51 1.24 0.75
C GLN A 49 7.01 1.08 0.55
N TYR A 50 7.44 0.47 -0.58
CA TYR A 50 8.85 0.40 -0.97
C TYR A 50 9.46 1.79 -1.12
N ASP A 51 8.79 2.69 -1.84
CA ASP A 51 9.30 4.04 -2.10
C ASP A 51 9.33 4.88 -0.82
N PHE A 52 8.28 4.80 0.02
CA PHE A 52 8.22 5.46 1.32
C PHE A 52 9.35 5.01 2.23
N ALA A 53 9.53 3.70 2.40
CA ALA A 53 10.59 3.16 3.23
C ALA A 53 11.98 3.58 2.75
N ARG A 54 12.23 3.52 1.45
CA ARG A 54 13.49 3.93 0.83
C ARG A 54 13.77 5.42 1.05
N ARG A 55 12.74 6.26 0.96
CA ARG A 55 12.86 7.71 1.16
C ARG A 55 13.20 8.04 2.62
N ILE A 56 12.56 7.35 3.58
CA ILE A 56 12.78 7.57 5.01
C ILE A 56 14.11 6.98 5.46
N ALA A 57 14.37 5.73 5.11
CA ALA A 57 15.54 5.00 5.62
C ALA A 57 16.86 5.38 4.94
N GLY A 58 16.80 5.91 3.70
CA GLY A 58 17.99 6.29 2.94
C GLY A 58 19.04 5.18 2.87
N ASP A 59 20.25 5.46 3.25
CA ASP A 59 21.37 4.53 3.25
C ASP A 59 21.45 3.61 4.50
N LYS A 60 20.53 3.76 5.45
CA LYS A 60 20.50 2.99 6.71
C LYS A 60 19.79 1.65 6.58
N ALA A 61 19.07 1.42 5.48
CA ALA A 61 18.39 0.16 5.23
C ALA A 61 18.60 -0.35 3.81
N ASP A 62 18.48 -1.66 3.66
CA ASP A 62 18.33 -2.33 2.38
C ASP A 62 16.84 -2.65 2.21
N VAL A 63 16.19 -2.01 1.24
CA VAL A 63 14.74 -2.15 1.00
C VAL A 63 14.50 -3.03 -0.22
N LYS A 64 13.71 -4.09 -0.05
CA LYS A 64 13.27 -4.98 -1.11
C LYS A 64 11.78 -4.82 -1.39
N MET A 65 11.41 -4.68 -2.65
CA MET A 65 10.03 -4.80 -3.12
C MET A 65 9.77 -6.22 -3.61
N LEU A 66 8.65 -6.83 -3.16
CA LEU A 66 8.26 -8.18 -3.57
C LEU A 66 7.65 -8.17 -4.97
N LEU A 67 6.67 -7.30 -5.19
CA LEU A 67 6.04 -7.11 -6.49
C LEU A 67 7.02 -6.42 -7.44
N LYS A 68 7.54 -7.17 -8.41
CA LYS A 68 8.50 -6.62 -9.36
C LYS A 68 7.88 -5.54 -10.24
N PRO A 69 8.64 -4.51 -10.65
CA PRO A 69 8.15 -3.49 -11.58
C PRO A 69 7.54 -4.11 -12.84
N GLY A 70 6.35 -3.66 -13.21
CA GLY A 70 5.61 -4.13 -14.38
C GLY A 70 4.77 -5.40 -14.17
N MET A 71 4.72 -5.95 -12.95
CA MET A 71 3.85 -7.08 -12.62
C MET A 71 2.49 -6.61 -12.12
N GLU A 72 1.46 -7.40 -12.40
CA GLU A 72 0.11 -7.22 -11.86
C GLU A 72 0.07 -7.58 -10.37
N ALA A 73 -0.55 -6.73 -9.55
CA ALA A 73 -0.56 -6.87 -8.09
C ALA A 73 -1.58 -7.92 -7.60
N HIS A 74 -2.81 -7.88 -8.13
CA HIS A 74 -3.91 -8.74 -7.65
C HIS A 74 -3.71 -10.25 -7.93
N SER A 75 -2.76 -10.62 -8.77
CA SER A 75 -2.38 -12.02 -9.03
C SER A 75 -1.04 -12.41 -8.43
N TYR A 76 -0.50 -11.57 -7.53
CA TYR A 76 0.79 -11.84 -6.93
C TYR A 76 0.72 -12.93 -5.86
N GLU A 77 1.57 -13.94 -5.99
CA GLU A 77 1.84 -14.95 -4.96
C GLU A 77 3.32 -14.96 -4.61
N PRO A 78 3.68 -15.01 -3.31
CA PRO A 78 5.08 -14.98 -2.90
C PRO A 78 5.81 -16.27 -3.30
N SER A 79 6.97 -16.12 -3.91
CA SER A 79 7.86 -17.24 -4.17
C SER A 79 8.48 -17.77 -2.86
N PRO A 80 9.04 -19.00 -2.83
CA PRO A 80 9.76 -19.50 -1.66
C PRO A 80 10.91 -18.59 -1.21
N LYS A 81 11.52 -17.85 -2.15
CA LYS A 81 12.55 -16.87 -1.82
C LYS A 81 11.96 -15.65 -1.12
N ASP A 82 10.78 -15.18 -1.53
CA ASP A 82 10.10 -14.05 -0.90
C ASP A 82 9.69 -14.38 0.53
N ILE A 83 9.19 -15.60 0.77
CA ILE A 83 8.88 -16.10 2.13
C ILE A 83 10.13 -16.10 3.02
N ILE A 84 11.28 -16.55 2.48
CA ILE A 84 12.56 -16.50 3.21
C ILE A 84 12.98 -15.05 3.50
N ASP A 85 12.83 -14.14 2.56
CA ASP A 85 13.19 -12.74 2.75
C ASP A 85 12.27 -12.07 3.79
N ILE A 86 10.96 -12.33 3.76
CA ILE A 86 10.01 -11.88 4.79
C ILE A 86 10.41 -12.41 6.17
N SER A 87 10.70 -13.73 6.28
CA SER A 87 11.06 -14.33 7.58
C SER A 87 12.36 -13.77 8.19
N LYS A 88 13.17 -13.05 7.42
CA LYS A 88 14.46 -12.49 7.84
C LYS A 88 14.48 -10.98 7.95
N CYS A 89 13.43 -10.29 7.52
CA CYS A 89 13.43 -8.83 7.54
C CYS A 89 13.27 -8.28 8.98
N ASP A 90 13.75 -7.07 9.19
CA ASP A 90 13.58 -6.33 10.43
C ASP A 90 12.23 -5.59 10.45
N LEU A 91 11.77 -5.16 9.25
CA LEU A 91 10.50 -4.47 9.05
C LEU A 91 9.82 -5.02 7.78
N PHE A 92 8.58 -5.43 7.93
CA PHE A 92 7.71 -5.87 6.85
C PHE A 92 6.58 -4.87 6.64
N LEU A 93 6.40 -4.44 5.39
CA LEU A 93 5.41 -3.45 4.97
C LEU A 93 4.45 -4.11 3.99
N ASN A 94 3.17 -4.14 4.33
CA ASN A 94 2.11 -4.75 3.53
C ASN A 94 0.90 -3.82 3.39
N VAL A 95 -0.06 -4.19 2.56
CA VAL A 95 -1.32 -3.47 2.41
C VAL A 95 -2.28 -3.83 3.54
N GLY A 96 -2.51 -5.12 3.77
CA GLY A 96 -3.38 -5.65 4.82
C GLY A 96 -4.78 -6.05 4.36
N GLY A 97 -5.04 -6.11 3.04
CA GLY A 97 -6.32 -6.47 2.47
C GLY A 97 -6.40 -7.91 1.93
N GLU A 98 -7.47 -8.22 1.22
CA GLU A 98 -7.76 -9.55 0.67
C GLU A 98 -6.81 -9.98 -0.44
N SER A 99 -6.28 -9.03 -1.20
CA SER A 99 -5.24 -9.29 -2.23
C SER A 99 -3.98 -9.92 -1.63
N GLU A 100 -3.78 -9.78 -0.32
CA GLU A 100 -2.68 -10.39 0.43
C GLU A 100 -3.14 -11.54 1.36
N SER A 101 -4.21 -12.26 1.03
CA SER A 101 -4.74 -13.39 1.80
C SER A 101 -3.70 -14.46 2.16
N TRP A 102 -2.64 -14.60 1.36
CA TRP A 102 -1.47 -15.44 1.62
C TRP A 102 -0.67 -15.03 2.86
N LEU A 103 -0.79 -13.77 3.29
CA LEU A 103 0.06 -13.15 4.32
C LEU A 103 -0.05 -13.85 5.68
N ALA A 104 -1.27 -14.15 6.12
CA ALA A 104 -1.50 -14.80 7.42
C ALA A 104 -0.73 -16.13 7.55
N SER A 105 -0.70 -16.95 6.49
CA SER A 105 0.00 -18.22 6.46
C SER A 105 1.54 -18.05 6.46
N VAL A 106 2.04 -17.04 5.76
CA VAL A 106 3.46 -16.72 5.72
C VAL A 106 3.94 -16.21 7.08
N LEU A 107 3.21 -15.27 7.68
CA LEU A 107 3.57 -14.72 9.00
C LEU A 107 3.49 -15.78 10.11
N ALA A 108 2.51 -16.68 10.06
CA ALA A 108 2.42 -17.79 11.03
C ALA A 108 3.60 -18.76 10.92
N SER A 109 4.23 -18.86 9.74
CA SER A 109 5.40 -19.71 9.51
C SER A 109 6.75 -19.00 9.76
N ALA A 110 6.74 -17.67 9.86
CA ALA A 110 7.93 -16.86 10.09
C ALA A 110 8.33 -16.91 11.57
N ASP A 111 9.44 -17.58 11.89
CA ASP A 111 10.04 -17.62 13.25
C ASP A 111 10.91 -16.36 13.46
N ASN A 112 10.30 -15.16 13.45
CA ASN A 112 10.98 -13.88 13.64
C ASN A 112 10.21 -12.95 14.59
N PRO A 113 10.31 -13.18 15.91
CA PRO A 113 9.58 -12.39 16.91
C PRO A 113 10.06 -10.93 17.01
N GLY A 114 11.19 -10.60 16.37
CA GLY A 114 11.73 -9.23 16.35
C GLY A 114 11.27 -8.40 15.15
N MET A 115 10.61 -9.02 14.16
CA MET A 115 10.11 -8.34 12.96
C MET A 115 9.00 -7.36 13.35
N LYS A 116 9.12 -6.13 12.84
CA LYS A 116 8.05 -5.14 12.89
C LYS A 116 7.18 -5.29 11.65
N ILE A 117 5.88 -5.07 11.80
CA ILE A 117 4.91 -5.12 10.69
C ILE A 117 4.15 -3.80 10.66
N VAL A 118 4.00 -3.24 9.48
CA VAL A 118 3.15 -2.07 9.22
C VAL A 118 2.23 -2.43 8.05
N SER A 119 0.94 -2.54 8.34
CA SER A 119 -0.11 -2.70 7.33
C SER A 119 -0.65 -1.33 6.97
N ALA A 120 -0.71 -0.99 5.69
CA ALA A 120 -1.13 0.33 5.25
C ALA A 120 -2.59 0.64 5.64
N MET A 121 -3.47 -0.37 5.55
CA MET A 121 -4.88 -0.23 5.96
C MET A 121 -5.04 0.04 7.47
N ASP A 122 -4.16 -0.48 8.31
CA ASP A 122 -4.18 -0.22 9.75
C ASP A 122 -3.80 1.24 10.12
N CYS A 123 -3.25 1.98 9.16
CA CYS A 123 -2.80 3.36 9.37
C CYS A 123 -3.88 4.41 9.13
N VAL A 124 -5.05 4.03 8.58
CA VAL A 124 -6.08 4.94 8.08
C VAL A 124 -7.48 4.45 8.40
N ASP A 125 -8.47 5.32 8.28
CA ASP A 125 -9.87 4.90 8.30
C ASP A 125 -10.21 4.25 6.94
N VAL A 126 -10.53 2.96 6.97
CA VAL A 126 -10.88 2.20 5.75
C VAL A 126 -12.30 2.49 5.31
N ILE A 127 -12.54 2.43 4.00
CA ILE A 127 -13.86 2.61 3.38
C ILE A 127 -14.23 1.36 2.59
N GLU A 128 -15.51 1.02 2.60
CA GLU A 128 -16.05 -0.11 1.83
C GLU A 128 -15.85 0.13 0.33
N GLU A 129 -15.53 -0.95 -0.41
CA GLU A 129 -15.50 -0.87 -1.86
C GLU A 129 -16.90 -0.59 -2.39
N GLU A 130 -17.01 0.35 -3.32
CA GLU A 130 -18.29 0.74 -3.92
C GLU A 130 -18.26 0.59 -5.44
N THR A 131 -19.43 0.34 -6.02
CA THR A 131 -19.63 0.34 -7.47
C THR A 131 -20.40 1.57 -7.89
N SER A 132 -19.90 2.30 -8.91
CA SER A 132 -20.64 3.42 -9.51
C SER A 132 -21.67 2.93 -10.54
N GLU A 133 -22.66 3.78 -10.86
CA GLU A 133 -23.67 3.47 -11.87
C GLU A 133 -23.04 3.06 -13.21
N GLY A 134 -23.51 1.95 -13.78
CA GLY A 134 -23.04 1.41 -15.06
C GLY A 134 -21.72 0.64 -15.01
N MET A 135 -21.08 0.56 -13.86
CA MET A 135 -19.89 -0.26 -13.65
C MET A 135 -20.23 -1.74 -13.77
N GLN A 136 -19.28 -2.52 -14.28
CA GLN A 136 -19.41 -3.98 -14.28
C GLN A 136 -19.31 -4.48 -12.84
N SER A 137 -20.38 -5.07 -12.31
CA SER A 137 -20.36 -5.70 -10.98
C SER A 137 -19.53 -6.99 -11.01
N ARG A 138 -18.93 -7.35 -9.89
CA ARG A 138 -18.35 -8.68 -9.72
C ARG A 138 -19.46 -9.72 -9.86
N GLU A 139 -19.31 -10.69 -10.77
CA GLU A 139 -20.16 -11.88 -10.80
C GLU A 139 -19.67 -12.80 -9.67
N HIS A 140 -20.40 -12.85 -8.56
CA HIS A 140 -20.26 -13.95 -7.62
C HIS A 140 -20.75 -15.21 -8.32
N HIS A 141 -19.83 -16.03 -8.85
CA HIS A 141 -20.15 -17.36 -9.39
C HIS A 141 -20.59 -18.28 -8.25
N HIS A 142 -21.85 -18.18 -7.87
CA HIS A 142 -22.51 -19.30 -7.22
C HIS A 142 -22.75 -20.37 -8.30
N GLU A 143 -21.91 -21.38 -8.34
CA GLU A 143 -22.13 -22.58 -9.12
C GLU A 143 -23.38 -23.31 -8.57
N HIS A 144 -24.55 -22.84 -8.96
CA HIS A 144 -25.79 -23.63 -8.76
C HIS A 144 -25.81 -24.78 -9.75
N GLY A 145 -25.27 -25.91 -9.34
CA GLY A 145 -25.54 -27.20 -10.00
C GLY A 145 -27.02 -27.48 -9.90
N HIS A 146 -27.73 -27.32 -11.01
CA HIS A 146 -29.11 -27.81 -11.15
C HIS A 146 -29.09 -29.34 -11.17
N GLU A 147 -29.35 -29.96 -10.02
CA GLU A 147 -29.96 -31.28 -9.97
C GLU A 147 -31.27 -31.18 -9.18
N ALA A 148 -32.32 -31.81 -9.79
CA ALA A 148 -33.69 -31.66 -9.40
C ALA A 148 -34.06 -32.45 -8.13
N GLU A 149 -35.07 -31.90 -7.41
CA GLU A 149 -36.03 -32.55 -6.52
C GLU A 149 -35.50 -33.13 -5.18
N SER A 150 -35.75 -32.35 -4.08
CA SER A 150 -36.65 -32.86 -3.02
C SER A 150 -36.89 -31.80 -1.94
N ASP A 151 -38.15 -31.68 -1.56
CA ASP A 151 -38.73 -30.87 -0.48
C ASP A 151 -37.99 -31.10 0.85
N SER A 152 -37.38 -30.04 1.40
CA SER A 152 -37.12 -29.95 2.85
C SER A 152 -36.86 -28.49 3.23
N ASP A 153 -37.60 -28.06 4.23
CA ASP A 153 -37.55 -26.84 5.01
C ASP A 153 -36.11 -26.32 5.24
N HIS A 154 -35.70 -25.32 4.47
CA HIS A 154 -34.43 -24.63 4.69
C HIS A 154 -34.69 -23.28 5.38
N SER A 155 -34.30 -23.25 6.65
CA SER A 155 -34.03 -22.01 7.37
C SER A 155 -33.04 -21.19 6.50
N HIS A 156 -33.45 -20.00 6.08
CA HIS A 156 -32.55 -19.00 5.52
C HIS A 156 -31.58 -18.62 6.66
N GLU A 157 -30.37 -19.16 6.64
CA GLU A 157 -29.23 -18.52 7.25
C GLU A 157 -28.98 -17.29 6.36
N GLU A 158 -29.16 -16.10 6.92
CA GLU A 158 -28.71 -14.85 6.32
C GLU A 158 -27.19 -15.01 6.21
N GLU A 159 -26.68 -15.26 5.01
CA GLU A 159 -25.26 -15.14 4.72
C GLU A 159 -24.94 -13.67 4.97
N GLU A 160 -24.21 -13.37 6.05
CA GLU A 160 -23.64 -12.05 6.28
C GLU A 160 -22.71 -11.79 5.08
N GLU A 161 -23.08 -10.86 4.18
CA GLU A 161 -22.20 -10.37 3.15
C GLU A 161 -20.97 -9.80 3.88
N GLU A 162 -19.79 -10.43 3.71
CA GLU A 162 -18.56 -9.90 4.27
C GLU A 162 -18.30 -8.54 3.62
N GLU A 163 -18.24 -7.48 4.42
CA GLU A 163 -17.95 -6.12 3.97
C GLU A 163 -16.54 -6.10 3.36
N GLU A 164 -16.44 -5.85 2.06
CA GLU A 164 -15.19 -5.75 1.35
C GLU A 164 -14.69 -4.29 1.35
N TYR A 165 -13.49 -4.06 1.89
CA TYR A 165 -12.88 -2.73 1.98
C TYR A 165 -11.96 -2.46 0.79
N ASP A 166 -11.96 -1.21 0.29
CA ASP A 166 -10.99 -0.77 -0.71
C ASP A 166 -9.57 -0.75 -0.12
N GLU A 167 -8.66 -1.46 -0.74
CA GLU A 167 -7.28 -1.65 -0.28
C GLU A 167 -6.33 -0.51 -0.71
N HIS A 168 -6.76 0.36 -1.64
CA HIS A 168 -5.89 1.33 -2.32
C HIS A 168 -5.68 2.62 -1.51
N VAL A 169 -5.45 2.46 -0.21
CA VAL A 169 -5.37 3.53 0.79
C VAL A 169 -4.32 4.61 0.48
N TRP A 170 -3.21 4.25 -0.16
CA TRP A 170 -2.11 5.16 -0.50
C TRP A 170 -2.45 6.15 -1.62
N THR A 171 -3.56 5.98 -2.32
CA THR A 171 -3.95 6.86 -3.44
C THR A 171 -4.33 8.26 -2.98
N SER A 172 -4.74 8.43 -1.71
CA SER A 172 -4.83 9.74 -1.06
C SER A 172 -3.46 10.18 -0.51
N PRO A 173 -2.91 11.34 -0.88
CA PRO A 173 -1.72 11.91 -0.26
C PRO A 173 -1.83 12.09 1.26
N VAL A 174 -3.03 12.33 1.79
CA VAL A 174 -3.29 12.44 3.23
C VAL A 174 -3.07 11.09 3.90
N ASN A 175 -3.58 10.02 3.33
CA ASN A 175 -3.36 8.65 3.81
C ASN A 175 -1.89 8.25 3.67
N ALA A 176 -1.23 8.63 2.57
CA ALA A 176 0.19 8.39 2.39
C ALA A 176 1.03 9.02 3.52
N ILE A 177 0.66 10.21 4.02
CA ILE A 177 1.30 10.84 5.19
C ILE A 177 1.12 9.97 6.45
N ALA A 178 -0.06 9.41 6.69
CA ALA A 178 -0.29 8.53 7.83
C ALA A 178 0.59 7.27 7.76
N ILE A 179 0.64 6.61 6.60
CA ILE A 179 1.48 5.44 6.34
C ILE A 179 2.97 5.76 6.53
N VAL A 180 3.45 6.86 5.97
CA VAL A 180 4.83 7.36 6.12
C VAL A 180 5.20 7.55 7.59
N ASN A 181 4.31 8.14 8.40
CA ASN A 181 4.52 8.31 9.83
C ASN A 181 4.58 6.98 10.58
N ALA A 182 3.73 6.01 10.23
CA ALA A 182 3.77 4.66 10.81
C ALA A 182 5.07 3.92 10.47
N ILE A 183 5.54 4.02 9.23
CA ILE A 183 6.84 3.47 8.80
C ILE A 183 7.98 4.10 9.61
N ASN A 184 7.97 5.43 9.79
CA ASN A 184 8.99 6.12 10.61
C ASN A 184 8.99 5.62 12.05
N ALA A 185 7.82 5.46 12.67
CA ALA A 185 7.72 4.94 14.04
C ALA A 185 8.33 3.54 14.15
N ALA A 186 8.00 2.65 13.21
CA ALA A 186 8.54 1.30 13.17
C ALA A 186 10.08 1.27 12.95
N LEU A 187 10.60 2.15 12.09
CA LEU A 187 12.04 2.31 11.87
C LEU A 187 12.77 2.80 13.12
N CYS A 188 12.21 3.80 13.82
CA CYS A 188 12.79 4.32 15.07
C CYS A 188 12.81 3.25 16.18
N GLU A 189 11.81 2.38 16.23
CA GLU A 189 11.78 1.25 17.17
C GLU A 189 12.78 0.15 16.79
N ALA A 190 12.91 -0.18 15.49
CA ALA A 190 13.81 -1.21 15.01
C ALA A 190 15.28 -0.79 15.10
N ASP A 191 15.58 0.48 14.89
CA ASP A 191 16.93 1.05 14.91
C ASP A 191 16.98 2.42 15.61
N PRO A 192 16.90 2.43 16.95
CA PRO A 192 16.92 3.67 17.74
C PRO A 192 18.18 4.53 17.54
N GLY A 193 19.28 3.92 17.11
CA GLY A 193 20.54 4.62 16.85
C GLY A 193 20.49 5.60 15.68
N ASN A 194 19.58 5.41 14.74
CA ASN A 194 19.35 6.26 13.57
C ASN A 194 17.99 7.00 13.62
N ALA A 195 17.28 7.01 14.75
CA ALA A 195 15.93 7.58 14.87
C ALA A 195 15.89 9.07 14.46
N GLU A 196 16.88 9.89 14.83
CA GLU A 196 16.95 11.30 14.43
C GLU A 196 17.04 11.46 12.90
N TYR A 197 17.81 10.59 12.24
CA TYR A 197 17.94 10.58 10.79
C TYR A 197 16.60 10.24 10.11
N TYR A 198 15.90 9.20 10.59
CA TYR A 198 14.59 8.80 10.05
C TYR A 198 13.55 9.92 10.26
N CYS A 199 13.50 10.51 11.44
CA CYS A 199 12.59 11.61 11.74
C CYS A 199 12.82 12.83 10.84
N ALA A 200 14.08 13.19 10.57
CA ALA A 200 14.41 14.32 9.68
C ALA A 200 13.94 14.05 8.23
N ASN A 201 14.24 12.88 7.68
CA ASN A 201 13.82 12.50 6.34
C ASN A 201 12.28 12.42 6.23
N THR A 202 11.62 11.92 7.28
CA THR A 202 10.16 11.86 7.35
C THR A 202 9.54 13.25 7.32
N GLN A 203 10.06 14.19 8.11
CA GLN A 203 9.55 15.56 8.13
C GLN A 203 9.67 16.23 6.75
N GLU A 204 10.80 16.05 6.07
CA GLU A 204 10.99 16.54 4.70
C GLU A 204 9.97 15.93 3.74
N TYR A 205 9.83 14.61 3.77
CA TYR A 205 8.94 13.90 2.86
C TYR A 205 7.44 14.19 3.12
N VAL A 206 7.03 14.30 4.38
CA VAL A 206 5.69 14.74 4.76
C VAL A 206 5.40 16.15 4.25
N ALA A 207 6.35 17.06 4.31
CA ALA A 207 6.18 18.41 3.75
C ALA A 207 5.96 18.38 2.23
N GLU A 208 6.69 17.51 1.49
CA GLU A 208 6.48 17.31 0.05
C GLU A 208 5.11 16.69 -0.28
N LEU A 209 4.61 15.75 0.56
CA LEU A 209 3.28 15.16 0.41
C LEU A 209 2.16 16.17 0.72
N MET A 210 2.35 17.05 1.71
CA MET A 210 1.42 18.14 2.00
C MET A 210 1.36 19.15 0.84
N GLU A 211 2.49 19.44 0.20
CA GLU A 211 2.52 20.26 -1.02
C GLU A 211 1.73 19.58 -2.15
N LEU A 212 1.92 18.29 -2.35
CA LEU A 212 1.16 17.51 -3.33
C LEU A 212 -0.36 17.55 -3.06
N ASP A 213 -0.78 17.36 -1.81
CA ASP A 213 -2.18 17.47 -1.40
C ASP A 213 -2.75 18.86 -1.75
N ASN A 214 -2.01 19.92 -1.44
CA ASN A 214 -2.42 21.28 -1.78
C ASN A 214 -2.56 21.48 -3.30
N LEU A 215 -1.65 20.92 -4.11
CA LEU A 215 -1.73 21.01 -5.58
C LEU A 215 -3.00 20.34 -6.13
N PHE A 216 -3.43 19.20 -5.57
CA PHE A 216 -4.68 18.55 -5.93
C PHE A 216 -5.89 19.39 -5.49
N ARG A 217 -5.91 19.91 -4.27
CA ARG A 217 -6.97 20.82 -3.78
C ARG A 217 -7.10 22.05 -4.68
N GLU A 218 -6.00 22.67 -5.08
CA GLU A 218 -6.01 23.81 -6.01
C GLU A 218 -6.53 23.40 -7.40
N ALA A 219 -6.16 22.21 -7.91
CA ALA A 219 -6.63 21.71 -9.20
C ALA A 219 -8.17 21.55 -9.20
N VAL A 220 -8.72 21.00 -8.11
CA VAL A 220 -10.17 20.80 -7.97
C VAL A 220 -10.90 22.12 -7.68
N ALA A 221 -10.38 22.99 -6.81
CA ALA A 221 -11.02 24.26 -6.47
C ALA A 221 -11.16 25.20 -7.68
N GLY A 222 -10.24 25.13 -8.65
CA GLY A 222 -10.28 25.91 -9.89
C GLY A 222 -11.07 25.28 -11.03
N ALA A 223 -11.66 24.10 -10.82
CA ALA A 223 -12.25 23.26 -11.85
C ALA A 223 -13.64 23.75 -12.31
N LYS A 224 -13.98 23.45 -13.58
CA LYS A 224 -15.32 23.67 -14.15
C LYS A 224 -16.27 22.51 -13.93
N ARG A 225 -15.73 21.34 -13.62
CA ARG A 225 -16.43 20.08 -13.32
C ARG A 225 -15.73 19.32 -12.22
N ASN A 226 -16.43 18.38 -11.61
CA ASN A 226 -15.87 17.48 -10.59
C ASN A 226 -15.92 16.01 -11.00
N LEU A 227 -16.23 15.69 -12.28
CA LEU A 227 -16.40 14.34 -12.81
C LEU A 227 -15.17 13.88 -13.58
N ILE A 228 -14.69 12.68 -13.25
CA ILE A 228 -13.65 11.94 -13.98
C ILE A 228 -14.19 10.60 -14.46
N ILE A 229 -13.69 10.10 -15.61
CA ILE A 229 -14.16 8.85 -16.19
C ILE A 229 -12.96 7.95 -16.52
N PHE A 230 -13.04 6.71 -16.05
CA PHE A 230 -12.05 5.67 -16.30
C PHE A 230 -12.62 4.59 -17.23
N GLY A 231 -11.96 4.34 -18.34
CA GLY A 231 -12.20 3.14 -19.16
C GLY A 231 -11.39 1.95 -18.65
N ASP A 232 -11.30 1.76 -17.35
CA ASP A 232 -10.44 0.82 -16.67
C ASP A 232 -11.00 0.48 -15.27
N ARG A 233 -10.21 -0.23 -14.46
CA ARG A 233 -10.42 -0.38 -13.00
C ARG A 233 -10.28 0.95 -12.29
N PHE A 234 -10.92 1.06 -11.12
CA PHE A 234 -10.95 2.29 -10.35
C PHE A 234 -10.37 2.13 -8.93
N PRO A 235 -9.08 2.01 -8.76
CA PRO A 235 -8.43 1.91 -7.45
C PRO A 235 -8.16 3.29 -6.83
N LEU A 236 -9.10 4.25 -6.93
CA LEU A 236 -8.89 5.64 -6.54
C LEU A 236 -9.99 6.17 -5.60
N LEU A 237 -10.67 5.26 -4.87
CA LEU A 237 -11.80 5.64 -4.05
C LEU A 237 -11.40 6.63 -2.94
N TYR A 238 -10.26 6.40 -2.26
CA TYR A 238 -9.74 7.35 -1.27
C TYR A 238 -9.37 8.70 -1.88
N PHE A 239 -8.84 8.71 -3.11
CA PHE A 239 -8.51 9.93 -3.82
C PHE A 239 -9.76 10.77 -4.13
N VAL A 240 -10.78 10.17 -4.72
CA VAL A 240 -11.99 10.92 -5.07
C VAL A 240 -12.77 11.39 -3.84
N ARG A 241 -12.77 10.60 -2.76
CA ARG A 241 -13.37 10.98 -1.48
C ARG A 241 -12.65 12.18 -0.84
N GLU A 242 -11.32 12.19 -0.87
CA GLU A 242 -10.51 13.28 -0.32
C GLU A 242 -10.74 14.61 -1.03
N TYR A 243 -10.90 14.58 -2.36
CA TYR A 243 -11.00 15.79 -3.17
C TYR A 243 -12.43 16.12 -3.63
N GLY A 244 -13.43 15.34 -3.24
CA GLY A 244 -14.84 15.56 -3.59
C GLY A 244 -15.11 15.43 -5.09
N LEU A 245 -14.49 14.47 -5.74
CA LEU A 245 -14.71 14.16 -7.15
C LEU A 245 -15.77 13.09 -7.33
N ASP A 246 -16.61 13.26 -8.35
CA ASP A 246 -17.48 12.21 -8.87
C ASP A 246 -16.75 11.38 -9.90
N TYR A 247 -17.12 10.11 -10.06
CA TYR A 247 -16.48 9.23 -11.02
C TYR A 247 -17.42 8.21 -11.64
N TYR A 248 -17.04 7.75 -12.85
CA TYR A 248 -17.55 6.53 -13.46
C TYR A 248 -16.37 5.70 -13.97
N ALA A 249 -16.48 4.39 -13.90
CA ALA A 249 -15.41 3.49 -14.33
C ALA A 249 -15.98 2.20 -14.94
N ALA A 250 -15.11 1.46 -15.64
CA ALA A 250 -15.49 0.19 -16.24
C ALA A 250 -15.61 -0.92 -15.19
N PHE A 251 -14.74 -0.92 -14.16
CA PHE A 251 -14.64 -1.94 -13.14
C PHE A 251 -14.31 -1.36 -11.76
N PRO A 252 -14.66 -2.07 -10.66
CA PRO A 252 -14.14 -1.79 -9.32
C PRO A 252 -12.61 -1.87 -9.25
N GLY A 253 -12.02 -1.33 -8.18
CA GLY A 253 -10.56 -1.24 -7.98
C GLY A 253 -9.86 -2.59 -7.98
N CYS A 254 -10.43 -3.56 -7.27
CA CYS A 254 -9.88 -4.90 -7.09
C CYS A 254 -10.39 -5.94 -8.10
N ALA A 255 -11.09 -5.51 -9.19
CA ALA A 255 -11.61 -6.43 -10.20
C ALA A 255 -10.49 -7.19 -10.92
N ALA A 256 -10.66 -8.50 -11.07
CA ALA A 256 -9.80 -9.34 -11.90
C ALA A 256 -10.14 -9.25 -13.40
N GLU A 257 -11.40 -8.90 -13.72
CA GLU A 257 -11.91 -8.76 -15.08
C GLU A 257 -11.29 -7.54 -15.77
N THR A 258 -11.06 -7.68 -17.06
CA THR A 258 -10.53 -6.62 -17.93
C THR A 258 -11.37 -6.37 -19.17
N GLU A 259 -12.48 -7.11 -19.34
CA GLU A 259 -13.41 -6.98 -20.47
C GLU A 259 -14.81 -6.65 -19.96
N PRO A 260 -15.23 -5.36 -19.99
CA PRO A 260 -16.53 -4.96 -19.50
C PRO A 260 -17.65 -5.38 -20.45
N SER A 261 -18.87 -5.43 -19.94
CA SER A 261 -20.05 -5.67 -20.75
C SER A 261 -20.25 -4.60 -21.82
N ALA A 262 -20.90 -4.94 -22.92
CA ALA A 262 -21.28 -3.95 -23.93
C ALA A 262 -22.19 -2.84 -23.35
N ALA A 263 -22.97 -3.14 -22.32
CA ALA A 263 -23.81 -2.16 -21.64
C ALA A 263 -22.97 -1.13 -20.86
N THR A 264 -21.95 -1.59 -20.13
CA THR A 264 -20.99 -0.73 -19.42
C THR A 264 -20.27 0.21 -20.39
N VAL A 265 -19.74 -0.33 -21.50
CA VAL A 265 -19.05 0.48 -22.51
C VAL A 265 -19.98 1.53 -23.13
N ALA A 266 -21.22 1.13 -23.48
CA ALA A 266 -22.22 2.06 -24.03
C ALA A 266 -22.60 3.14 -23.02
N PHE A 267 -22.77 2.80 -21.74
CA PHE A 267 -23.03 3.75 -20.67
C PHE A 267 -21.91 4.80 -20.57
N LEU A 268 -20.65 4.37 -20.50
CA LEU A 268 -19.50 5.26 -20.39
C LEU A 268 -19.37 6.18 -21.62
N ILE A 269 -19.53 5.66 -22.86
CA ILE A 269 -19.52 6.46 -24.08
C ILE A 269 -20.61 7.56 -24.03
N ASN A 270 -21.84 7.19 -23.63
CA ASN A 270 -22.94 8.13 -23.54
C ASN A 270 -22.68 9.18 -22.47
N THR A 271 -22.11 8.79 -21.33
CA THR A 271 -21.77 9.70 -20.23
C THR A 271 -20.67 10.69 -20.64
N VAL A 272 -19.58 10.23 -21.26
CA VAL A 272 -18.51 11.10 -21.80
C VAL A 272 -19.10 12.15 -22.75
N LYS A 273 -20.00 11.74 -23.67
CA LYS A 273 -20.65 12.67 -24.63
C LYS A 273 -21.60 13.65 -23.94
N ARG A 274 -22.44 13.18 -23.02
CA ARG A 274 -23.43 14.00 -22.30
C ARG A 274 -22.75 15.05 -21.44
N GLU A 275 -21.76 14.64 -20.66
CA GLU A 275 -21.04 15.51 -19.72
C GLU A 275 -19.90 16.28 -20.40
N LYS A 276 -19.61 15.99 -21.68
CA LYS A 276 -18.50 16.57 -22.45
C LYS A 276 -17.16 16.46 -21.73
N VAL A 277 -16.89 15.29 -21.14
CA VAL A 277 -15.64 15.02 -20.43
C VAL A 277 -14.50 15.06 -21.43
N PRO A 278 -13.43 15.86 -21.19
CA PRO A 278 -12.39 16.10 -22.19
C PRO A 278 -11.37 14.97 -22.33
N VAL A 279 -11.33 14.03 -21.38
CA VAL A 279 -10.38 12.91 -21.37
C VAL A 279 -10.98 11.68 -20.71
N VAL A 280 -10.68 10.48 -21.21
CA VAL A 280 -10.97 9.19 -20.57
C VAL A 280 -9.68 8.64 -20.01
N PHE A 281 -9.69 8.30 -18.72
CA PHE A 281 -8.52 7.79 -18.03
C PHE A 281 -8.36 6.27 -18.16
N TYR A 282 -7.13 5.82 -18.07
CA TYR A 282 -6.70 4.45 -17.79
C TYR A 282 -5.57 4.45 -16.75
N ILE A 283 -5.34 3.32 -16.08
CA ILE A 283 -4.30 3.21 -15.04
C ILE A 283 -2.98 2.69 -15.63
N GLU A 284 -1.90 2.81 -14.87
CA GLU A 284 -0.61 2.23 -15.26
C GLU A 284 -0.71 0.70 -15.42
N LEU A 285 0.11 0.14 -16.27
CA LEU A 285 0.19 -1.28 -16.63
C LEU A 285 -1.06 -1.86 -17.31
N SER A 286 -2.11 -1.07 -17.50
CA SER A 286 -3.28 -1.45 -18.28
C SER A 286 -2.95 -1.58 -19.76
N ASN A 287 -3.71 -2.43 -20.47
CA ASN A 287 -3.66 -2.48 -21.93
C ASN A 287 -4.43 -1.34 -22.63
N HIS A 288 -5.12 -0.51 -21.87
CA HIS A 288 -5.94 0.68 -22.21
C HIS A 288 -6.96 0.54 -23.36
N LYS A 289 -7.21 -0.68 -23.87
CA LYS A 289 -8.10 -0.92 -25.04
C LYS A 289 -9.54 -0.44 -24.81
N VAL A 290 -10.06 -0.61 -23.58
CA VAL A 290 -11.41 -0.19 -23.23
C VAL A 290 -11.50 1.35 -23.19
N ALA A 291 -10.52 2.00 -22.57
CA ALA A 291 -10.43 3.46 -22.54
C ALA A 291 -10.34 4.05 -23.95
N ASP A 292 -9.49 3.47 -24.81
CA ASP A 292 -9.34 3.90 -26.22
C ASP A 292 -10.65 3.74 -27.00
N ALA A 293 -11.36 2.62 -26.85
CA ALA A 293 -12.63 2.40 -27.55
C ALA A 293 -13.71 3.40 -27.12
N ILE A 294 -13.78 3.71 -25.81
CA ILE A 294 -14.70 4.72 -25.28
C ILE A 294 -14.34 6.10 -25.80
N ALA A 295 -13.07 6.46 -25.73
CA ALA A 295 -12.55 7.78 -26.13
C ALA A 295 -12.71 8.02 -27.64
N GLU A 296 -12.37 7.04 -28.48
CA GLU A 296 -12.57 7.09 -29.95
C GLU A 296 -14.06 7.30 -30.29
N SER A 297 -14.95 6.52 -29.66
CA SER A 297 -16.38 6.63 -29.88
C SER A 297 -16.97 7.95 -29.40
N ALA A 298 -16.40 8.56 -28.38
CA ALA A 298 -16.83 9.83 -27.80
C ALA A 298 -16.16 11.05 -28.47
N GLY A 299 -15.06 10.86 -29.20
CA GLY A 299 -14.29 11.92 -29.86
C GLY A 299 -13.40 12.70 -28.88
N THR A 300 -12.87 12.02 -27.84
CA THR A 300 -11.99 12.61 -26.82
C THR A 300 -10.70 11.79 -26.71
N PRO A 301 -9.58 12.36 -26.23
CA PRO A 301 -8.34 11.60 -25.97
C PRO A 301 -8.43 10.71 -24.73
N THR A 302 -7.45 9.82 -24.60
CA THR A 302 -7.16 9.07 -23.37
C THR A 302 -5.93 9.63 -22.67
N ALA A 303 -5.83 9.45 -21.35
CA ALA A 303 -4.63 9.74 -20.59
C ALA A 303 -4.41 8.71 -19.47
N GLN A 304 -3.14 8.44 -19.16
CA GLN A 304 -2.79 7.61 -18.03
C GLN A 304 -2.90 8.41 -16.74
N PHE A 305 -3.57 7.84 -15.74
CA PHE A 305 -3.57 8.33 -14.36
C PHE A 305 -2.82 7.31 -13.49
N ASN A 306 -1.78 7.73 -12.78
CA ASN A 306 -0.96 6.83 -11.99
C ASN A 306 -1.64 6.55 -10.65
N THR A 307 -1.94 5.29 -10.37
CA THR A 307 -2.45 4.85 -9.06
C THR A 307 -1.30 4.51 -8.11
N CYS A 308 -0.11 4.33 -8.67
CA CYS A 308 1.09 3.91 -7.95
C CYS A 308 0.97 2.53 -7.28
N HIS A 309 0.01 1.69 -7.65
CA HIS A 309 -0.08 0.32 -7.13
C HIS A 309 1.20 -0.46 -7.45
N ASN A 310 1.68 -0.32 -8.68
CA ASN A 310 3.02 -0.72 -9.07
C ASN A 310 3.62 0.36 -9.98
N ILE A 311 4.81 0.13 -10.47
CA ILE A 311 5.54 1.02 -11.38
C ILE A 311 6.00 0.24 -12.61
N SER A 312 6.02 0.87 -13.78
CA SER A 312 6.58 0.23 -14.96
C SER A 312 8.09 -0.01 -14.80
N ALA A 313 8.62 -1.05 -15.44
CA ALA A 313 10.05 -1.32 -15.40
C ALA A 313 10.89 -0.15 -15.96
N ARG A 314 10.34 0.60 -16.93
CA ARG A 314 10.96 1.79 -17.50
C ARG A 314 11.05 2.92 -16.47
N ASP A 315 9.95 3.24 -15.83
CA ASP A 315 9.85 4.36 -14.89
C ASP A 315 10.64 4.05 -13.60
N PHE A 316 10.63 2.79 -13.16
CA PHE A 316 11.50 2.33 -12.07
C PHE A 316 12.98 2.50 -12.40
N ALA A 317 13.40 2.11 -13.62
CA ALA A 317 14.77 2.30 -14.08
C ALA A 317 15.15 3.79 -14.26
N ALA A 318 14.17 4.64 -14.56
CA ALA A 318 14.36 6.09 -14.63
C ALA A 318 14.45 6.75 -13.24
N GLY A 319 14.12 6.02 -12.17
CA GLY A 319 14.16 6.52 -10.79
C GLY A 319 12.92 7.33 -10.40
N GLU A 320 11.80 7.14 -11.12
CA GLU A 320 10.53 7.74 -10.74
C GLU A 320 10.11 7.26 -9.34
N SER A 321 9.42 8.13 -8.62
CA SER A 321 8.96 7.93 -7.25
C SER A 321 7.45 8.06 -7.16
N TYR A 322 6.85 7.63 -6.05
CA TYR A 322 5.45 7.89 -5.76
C TYR A 322 5.12 9.40 -5.93
N LEU A 323 5.95 10.27 -5.37
CA LEU A 323 5.73 11.70 -5.42
C LEU A 323 5.79 12.26 -6.86
N SER A 324 6.75 11.80 -7.69
CA SER A 324 6.87 12.28 -9.08
C SER A 324 5.71 11.80 -9.94
N LEU A 325 5.27 10.55 -9.77
CA LEU A 325 4.12 9.98 -10.48
C LEU A 325 2.81 10.67 -10.10
N MET A 326 2.60 10.90 -8.79
CA MET A 326 1.40 11.60 -8.32
C MET A 326 1.41 13.09 -8.70
N ARG A 327 2.56 13.74 -8.78
CA ARG A 327 2.66 15.13 -9.31
C ARG A 327 2.28 15.20 -10.78
N ALA A 328 2.65 14.20 -11.59
CA ALA A 328 2.21 14.14 -12.99
C ALA A 328 0.68 14.07 -13.12
N ASN A 329 0.00 13.41 -12.19
CA ASN A 329 -1.46 13.35 -12.15
C ASN A 329 -2.11 14.74 -11.94
N VAL A 330 -1.45 15.67 -11.24
CA VAL A 330 -2.01 17.01 -10.99
C VAL A 330 -2.29 17.75 -12.29
N ASP A 331 -1.36 17.72 -13.24
CA ASP A 331 -1.51 18.43 -14.50
C ASP A 331 -2.58 17.78 -15.38
N ILE A 332 -2.61 16.45 -15.43
CA ILE A 332 -3.60 15.67 -16.15
C ILE A 332 -5.00 15.88 -15.55
N LEU A 333 -5.12 15.93 -14.23
CA LEU A 333 -6.37 16.21 -13.55
C LEU A 333 -6.88 17.64 -13.85
N ARG A 334 -5.99 18.63 -13.86
CA ARG A 334 -6.35 20.00 -14.24
C ARG A 334 -6.92 20.07 -15.66
N GLU A 335 -6.34 19.33 -16.59
CA GLU A 335 -6.83 19.23 -17.96
C GLU A 335 -8.20 18.54 -18.01
N ALA A 336 -8.38 17.45 -17.28
CA ALA A 336 -9.62 16.68 -17.23
C ALA A 336 -10.80 17.46 -16.64
N LEU A 337 -10.54 18.33 -15.68
CA LEU A 337 -11.57 19.07 -14.95
C LEU A 337 -11.91 20.45 -15.60
N ASN A 338 -11.23 20.87 -16.67
CA ASN A 338 -11.43 22.17 -17.35
C ASN A 338 -11.82 22.05 -18.82
#